data_3bb996c52865f0393ec55736ebb36085
#
_entry.id   3bb996c52865f0393ec55736ebb36085
#
_cell.length_a   1.000
_cell.length_b   1.000
_cell.length_c   1.000
_cell.angle_alpha   90.00
_cell.angle_beta   90.00
_cell.angle_gamma   90.00
#
_symmetry.space_group_name_H-M   'P 1'
#
loop_
_entity.id
_entity.type
_entity.pdbx_description
1 polymer ?
#
loop_
_entity_poly.entity_id
_entity_poly.type
_entity_poly.pdbx_seq_one_letter_code
_entity_poly.pdbx_strand_id
1 'polypeptide(L)'
;MVLLNKCDLDCADALYAIYAAAGFPTLRVSAETGEGIEELKPLIAGKLSAFTGNSGVGKSSILNALDPAFQLQVGDVSQALGRGRHTTRHVELFHLSCGADVVDSPGFSSFETDELNLELKHRLPETFVEFRPYLDQCRFVGCSHTKEKGCAVLEAVRAGKIQRSRHASYVRLYE
;
A
#
# COMPACT_ATOMS: atom_id res chain seq x y z
N MET A 1 3.50 -0.56 -5.98
CA MET A 1 2.45 -1.36 -6.62
C MET A 1 1.38 -1.71 -5.59
N VAL A 2 0.11 -1.77 -5.99
CA VAL A 2 -1.02 -2.19 -5.14
C VAL A 2 -1.49 -3.56 -5.62
N LEU A 3 -1.59 -4.52 -4.70
CA LEU A 3 -2.20 -5.83 -4.96
C LEU A 3 -3.58 -5.88 -4.31
N LEU A 4 -4.60 -6.14 -5.12
CA LEU A 4 -5.98 -6.37 -4.67
C LEU A 4 -6.18 -7.89 -4.62
N ASN A 5 -5.99 -8.46 -3.43
CA ASN A 5 -6.11 -9.91 -3.21
C ASN A 5 -7.54 -10.31 -2.95
N LYS A 6 -7.83 -11.61 -3.11
CA LYS A 6 -9.16 -12.23 -2.97
C LYS A 6 -10.14 -11.78 -4.05
N CYS A 7 -9.65 -11.59 -5.29
CA CYS A 7 -10.50 -11.22 -6.42
C CYS A 7 -11.52 -12.30 -6.78
N ASP A 8 -11.34 -13.53 -6.30
CA ASP A 8 -12.31 -14.62 -6.33
C ASP A 8 -13.59 -14.31 -5.52
N LEU A 9 -13.49 -13.50 -4.47
CA LEU A 9 -14.63 -13.09 -3.65
C LEU A 9 -15.28 -11.80 -4.14
N ASP A 10 -14.46 -10.84 -4.60
CA ASP A 10 -14.89 -9.54 -5.12
C ASP A 10 -13.82 -9.03 -6.09
N CYS A 11 -14.21 -8.68 -7.32
CA CYS A 11 -13.32 -8.13 -8.35
C CYS A 11 -12.68 -6.78 -7.96
N ALA A 12 -13.17 -6.14 -6.90
CA ALA A 12 -12.69 -4.88 -6.35
C ALA A 12 -12.54 -3.75 -7.40
N ASP A 13 -13.45 -3.68 -8.37
CA ASP A 13 -13.38 -2.73 -9.50
C ASP A 13 -13.25 -1.29 -9.05
N ALA A 14 -13.99 -0.90 -8.01
CA ALA A 14 -13.94 0.45 -7.47
C ALA A 14 -12.55 0.79 -6.90
N LEU A 15 -11.93 -0.15 -6.15
CA LEU A 15 -10.60 0.04 -5.60
C LEU A 15 -9.54 0.05 -6.71
N TYR A 16 -9.66 -0.85 -7.68
CA TYR A 16 -8.78 -0.86 -8.84
C TYR A 16 -8.78 0.48 -9.56
N ALA A 17 -9.97 1.01 -9.89
CA ALA A 17 -10.11 2.30 -10.55
C ALA A 17 -9.49 3.45 -9.74
N ILE A 18 -9.66 3.45 -8.41
CA ILE A 18 -9.11 4.48 -7.51
C ILE A 18 -7.59 4.48 -7.56
N TYR A 19 -6.94 3.32 -7.39
CA TYR A 19 -5.49 3.25 -7.34
C TYR A 19 -4.85 3.41 -8.71
N ALA A 20 -5.45 2.87 -9.76
CA ALA A 20 -5.00 3.07 -11.13
C ALA A 20 -5.07 4.56 -11.54
N ALA A 21 -6.17 5.26 -11.21
CA ALA A 21 -6.32 6.69 -11.46
C ALA A 21 -5.33 7.54 -10.65
N ALA A 22 -4.91 7.06 -9.46
CA ALA A 22 -3.86 7.70 -8.66
C ALA A 22 -2.44 7.44 -9.19
N GLY A 23 -2.28 6.64 -10.26
CA GLY A 23 -1.00 6.37 -10.91
C GLY A 23 -0.23 5.19 -10.29
N PHE A 24 -0.85 4.37 -9.45
CA PHE A 24 -0.22 3.17 -8.92
C PHE A 24 -0.39 1.99 -9.88
N PRO A 25 0.69 1.26 -10.23
CA PRO A 25 0.56 -0.07 -10.82
C PRO A 25 -0.31 -0.91 -9.90
N THR A 26 -1.44 -1.41 -10.39
CA THR A 26 -2.44 -2.13 -9.60
C THR A 26 -2.75 -3.46 -10.28
N LEU A 27 -2.70 -4.54 -9.51
CA LEU A 27 -2.97 -5.88 -10.00
C LEU A 27 -4.01 -6.56 -9.09
N ARG A 28 -4.96 -7.27 -9.70
CA ARG A 28 -5.88 -8.17 -9.00
C ARG A 28 -5.26 -9.53 -8.92
N VAL A 29 -5.35 -10.16 -7.75
CA VAL A 29 -4.84 -11.50 -7.53
C VAL A 29 -5.80 -12.29 -6.64
N SER A 30 -5.76 -13.60 -6.78
CA SER A 30 -6.33 -14.52 -5.80
C SER A 30 -5.27 -15.55 -5.46
N ALA A 31 -4.80 -15.52 -4.23
CA ALA A 31 -3.88 -16.54 -3.73
C ALA A 31 -4.57 -17.92 -3.59
N GLU A 32 -5.89 -17.95 -3.53
CA GLU A 32 -6.70 -19.17 -3.43
C GLU A 32 -6.81 -19.87 -4.77
N THR A 33 -7.12 -19.13 -5.84
CA THR A 33 -7.34 -19.69 -7.18
C THR A 33 -6.10 -19.65 -8.06
N GLY A 34 -5.08 -18.86 -7.67
CA GLY A 34 -3.89 -18.63 -8.49
C GLY A 34 -4.07 -17.51 -9.54
N GLU A 35 -5.26 -16.90 -9.63
CA GLU A 35 -5.51 -15.82 -10.57
C GLU A 35 -4.56 -14.63 -10.31
N GLY A 36 -3.95 -14.08 -11.37
CA GLY A 36 -3.04 -12.94 -11.31
C GLY A 36 -1.66 -13.23 -10.71
N ILE A 37 -1.41 -14.45 -10.20
CA ILE A 37 -0.11 -14.80 -9.60
C ILE A 37 1.00 -14.89 -10.65
N GLU A 38 0.69 -15.45 -11.82
CA GLU A 38 1.67 -15.54 -12.91
C GLU A 38 2.02 -14.16 -13.49
N GLU A 39 1.08 -13.22 -13.50
CA GLU A 39 1.30 -11.82 -13.89
C GLU A 39 2.13 -11.05 -12.84
N LEU A 40 2.04 -11.44 -11.57
CA LEU A 40 2.81 -10.82 -10.49
C LEU A 40 4.30 -11.19 -10.57
N LYS A 41 4.64 -12.44 -10.94
CA LYS A 41 6.03 -12.92 -10.97
C LYS A 41 6.98 -12.03 -11.78
N PRO A 42 6.71 -11.67 -13.04
CA PRO A 42 7.62 -10.82 -13.81
C PRO A 42 7.71 -9.38 -13.26
N LEU A 43 6.71 -8.91 -12.53
CA LEU A 43 6.72 -7.57 -11.94
C LEU A 43 7.69 -7.45 -10.77
N ILE A 44 7.97 -8.55 -10.07
CA ILE A 44 8.86 -8.61 -8.90
C ILE A 44 10.20 -9.28 -9.21
N ALA A 45 10.32 -10.06 -10.28
CA ALA A 45 11.53 -10.79 -10.66
C ALA A 45 12.75 -9.85 -10.73
N GLY A 46 13.87 -10.27 -10.13
CA GLY A 46 15.11 -9.50 -10.06
C GLY A 46 15.04 -8.28 -9.15
N LYS A 47 14.01 -8.16 -8.31
CA LYS A 47 13.83 -7.02 -7.40
C LYS A 47 13.78 -7.48 -5.96
N LEU A 48 14.26 -6.61 -5.06
CA LEU A 48 14.01 -6.71 -3.64
C LEU A 48 12.62 -6.09 -3.35
N SER A 49 11.73 -6.88 -2.79
CA SER A 49 10.34 -6.52 -2.55
C SER A 49 9.96 -6.75 -1.09
N ALA A 50 9.05 -5.93 -0.55
CA ALA A 50 8.45 -6.15 0.76
C ALA A 50 6.92 -6.16 0.60
N PHE A 51 6.27 -7.15 1.21
CA PHE A 51 4.81 -7.20 1.25
C PHE A 51 4.30 -6.54 2.51
N THR A 52 3.52 -5.46 2.34
CA THR A 52 2.92 -4.72 3.45
C THR A 52 1.40 -4.74 3.35
N GLY A 53 0.72 -4.65 4.48
CA GLY A 53 -0.75 -4.65 4.54
C GLY A 53 -1.26 -5.20 5.88
N ASN A 54 -2.54 -4.97 6.16
CA ASN A 54 -3.18 -5.38 7.40
C ASN A 54 -3.14 -6.90 7.62
N SER A 55 -3.39 -7.32 8.86
CA SER A 55 -3.57 -8.75 9.15
C SER A 55 -4.77 -9.31 8.37
N GLY A 56 -4.65 -10.53 7.87
CA GLY A 56 -5.73 -11.22 7.15
C GLY A 56 -5.93 -10.80 5.68
N VAL A 57 -5.13 -9.86 5.13
CA VAL A 57 -5.21 -9.51 3.70
C VAL A 57 -4.62 -10.57 2.77
N GLY A 58 -3.92 -11.57 3.32
CA GLY A 58 -3.40 -12.71 2.57
C GLY A 58 -1.96 -12.57 2.08
N LYS A 59 -1.09 -11.82 2.81
CA LYS A 59 0.34 -11.70 2.45
C LYS A 59 1.03 -13.05 2.36
N SER A 60 0.93 -13.88 3.40
CA SER A 60 1.52 -15.23 3.44
C SER A 60 0.92 -16.14 2.36
N SER A 61 -0.38 -16.01 2.11
CA SER A 61 -1.04 -16.80 1.06
C SER A 61 -0.51 -16.44 -0.33
N ILE A 62 -0.28 -15.14 -0.61
CA ILE A 62 0.33 -14.70 -1.87
C ILE A 62 1.76 -15.24 -2.00
N LEU A 63 2.57 -15.19 -0.92
CA LEU A 63 3.94 -15.71 -0.94
C LEU A 63 3.95 -17.21 -1.20
N ASN A 64 3.07 -17.99 -0.56
CA ASN A 64 2.92 -19.42 -0.82
C ASN A 64 2.44 -19.70 -2.25
N ALA A 65 1.58 -18.86 -2.81
CA ALA A 65 1.13 -19.01 -4.20
C ALA A 65 2.22 -18.66 -5.22
N LEU A 66 3.10 -17.70 -4.89
CA LEU A 66 4.27 -17.34 -5.73
C LEU A 66 5.31 -18.45 -5.74
N ASP A 67 5.54 -19.08 -4.58
CA ASP A 67 6.50 -20.16 -4.44
C ASP A 67 5.98 -21.19 -3.42
N PRO A 68 5.46 -22.35 -3.88
CA PRO A 68 4.95 -23.40 -3.00
C PRO A 68 5.98 -24.01 -2.04
N ALA A 69 7.27 -23.76 -2.27
CA ALA A 69 8.33 -24.24 -1.37
C ALA A 69 8.31 -23.56 0.01
N PHE A 70 7.68 -22.39 0.13
CA PHE A 70 7.68 -21.63 1.37
C PHE A 70 6.86 -22.25 2.49
N GLN A 71 5.74 -22.86 2.23
CA GLN A 71 4.84 -23.46 3.24
C GLN A 71 4.62 -22.57 4.49
N LEU A 72 4.57 -21.24 4.30
CA LEU A 72 4.29 -20.32 5.40
C LEU A 72 2.91 -20.63 5.98
N GLN A 73 2.84 -20.75 7.32
CA GLN A 73 1.54 -21.00 7.96
C GLN A 73 0.64 -19.76 7.75
N VAL A 74 -0.52 -20.01 7.15
CA VAL A 74 -1.51 -18.95 6.91
C VAL A 74 -2.07 -18.50 8.26
N GLY A 75 -1.78 -17.30 8.67
CA GLY A 75 -2.17 -16.74 9.97
C GLY A 75 -1.02 -16.38 10.90
N ASP A 76 0.18 -16.95 10.73
CA ASP A 76 1.28 -16.83 11.69
C ASP A 76 2.24 -15.66 11.45
N VAL A 77 2.25 -15.05 10.26
CA VAL A 77 3.11 -13.89 9.98
C VAL A 77 2.80 -12.70 10.92
N SER A 78 1.60 -12.67 11.50
CA SER A 78 1.22 -11.67 12.51
C SER A 78 1.21 -12.19 13.95
N GLN A 79 1.19 -13.52 14.19
CA GLN A 79 1.12 -14.09 15.54
C GLN A 79 2.46 -14.58 16.09
N ALA A 80 3.39 -15.00 15.26
CA ALA A 80 4.72 -15.41 15.70
C ALA A 80 5.51 -14.27 16.38
N LEU A 81 5.06 -13.02 16.22
CA LEU A 81 5.68 -11.81 16.78
C LEU A 81 4.89 -11.18 17.95
N GLY A 82 3.75 -11.75 18.37
CA GLY A 82 2.81 -11.09 19.29
C GLY A 82 2.94 -11.48 20.76
N ARG A 83 3.73 -12.44 21.19
CA ARG A 83 3.82 -12.85 22.60
C ARG A 83 5.22 -13.26 23.02
N GLY A 84 6.05 -12.29 23.37
CA GLY A 84 7.31 -12.57 24.06
C GLY A 84 8.13 -11.29 24.26
N ARG A 85 8.34 -10.89 25.50
CA ARG A 85 9.29 -9.86 25.90
C ARG A 85 10.63 -10.09 25.21
N HIS A 86 11.18 -9.06 24.57
CA HIS A 86 12.54 -9.00 24.04
C HIS A 86 12.93 -10.11 23.06
N THR A 87 12.38 -10.10 21.85
CA THR A 87 12.96 -10.88 20.76
C THR A 87 13.40 -9.93 19.64
N THR A 88 14.68 -10.05 19.31
CA THR A 88 15.35 -9.43 18.18
C THR A 88 14.46 -9.63 16.94
N ARG A 89 14.09 -8.54 16.30
CA ARG A 89 13.32 -8.57 15.04
C ARG A 89 14.27 -9.12 13.98
N HIS A 90 14.16 -10.40 13.68
CA HIS A 90 14.86 -10.98 12.55
C HIS A 90 14.07 -10.58 11.29
N VAL A 91 14.74 -9.85 10.40
CA VAL A 91 14.26 -9.63 9.03
C VAL A 91 14.70 -10.86 8.26
N GLU A 92 13.75 -11.62 7.73
CA GLU A 92 14.05 -12.76 6.89
C GLU A 92 13.99 -12.35 5.42
N LEU A 93 14.99 -12.77 4.65
CA LEU A 93 15.05 -12.58 3.22
C LEU A 93 14.76 -13.92 2.54
N PHE A 94 13.73 -13.93 1.72
CA PHE A 94 13.31 -15.09 0.96
C PHE A 94 13.68 -14.92 -0.51
N HIS A 95 14.35 -15.93 -1.07
CA HIS A 95 14.64 -16.00 -2.50
C HIS A 95 13.56 -16.84 -3.17
N LEU A 96 12.75 -16.21 -4.00
CA LEU A 96 11.69 -16.88 -4.75
C LEU A 96 12.24 -17.57 -6.00
N SER A 97 11.63 -18.69 -6.40
CA SER A 97 11.99 -19.42 -7.63
C SER A 97 11.86 -18.58 -8.90
N CYS A 98 11.04 -17.53 -8.90
CA CYS A 98 10.93 -16.57 -10.01
C CYS A 98 12.08 -15.55 -10.05
N GLY A 99 13.09 -15.65 -9.18
CA GLY A 99 14.24 -14.75 -9.11
C GLY A 99 13.96 -13.43 -8.38
N ALA A 100 12.89 -13.34 -7.61
CA ALA A 100 12.62 -12.21 -6.75
C ALA A 100 13.16 -12.44 -5.33
N ASP A 101 13.62 -11.37 -4.70
CA ASP A 101 13.95 -11.35 -3.27
C ASP A 101 12.80 -10.69 -2.50
N VAL A 102 12.29 -11.37 -1.47
CA VAL A 102 11.22 -10.83 -0.63
C VAL A 102 11.69 -10.73 0.81
N VAL A 103 11.51 -9.55 1.37
CA VAL A 103 11.74 -9.30 2.79
C VAL A 103 10.42 -9.49 3.53
N ASP A 104 10.40 -10.41 4.50
CA ASP A 104 9.35 -10.42 5.50
C ASP A 104 9.68 -9.37 6.55
N SER A 105 8.94 -8.28 6.52
CA SER A 105 9.05 -7.24 7.53
C SER A 105 7.97 -7.45 8.59
N PRO A 106 8.33 -7.89 9.81
CA PRO A 106 7.37 -8.02 10.87
C PRO A 106 6.70 -6.66 11.13
N GLY A 107 5.40 -6.58 10.84
CA GLY A 107 4.55 -5.60 11.47
C GLY A 107 4.65 -4.14 11.01
N PHE A 108 4.77 -3.84 9.71
CA PHE A 108 4.30 -2.52 9.23
C PHE A 108 2.75 -2.43 9.20
N SER A 109 2.07 -3.21 10.03
CA SER A 109 0.60 -3.20 10.13
C SER A 109 0.05 -2.04 10.96
N SER A 110 0.88 -1.41 11.77
CA SER A 110 0.52 -0.21 12.52
C SER A 110 1.70 0.75 12.51
N PHE A 111 1.72 1.70 11.56
CA PHE A 111 2.39 2.95 11.83
C PHE A 111 1.56 3.59 12.95
N GLU A 112 2.14 3.70 14.12
CA GLU A 112 1.63 4.60 15.15
C GLU A 112 1.83 6.01 14.59
N THR A 113 0.73 6.57 14.08
CA THR A 113 0.69 7.91 13.48
C THR A 113 0.86 9.00 14.53
N ASP A 114 0.86 8.63 15.80
CA ASP A 114 0.94 9.56 16.94
C ASP A 114 2.29 10.29 17.03
N GLU A 115 3.33 9.80 16.36
CA GLU A 115 4.64 10.45 16.27
C GLU A 115 4.91 11.10 14.90
N LEU A 116 3.88 11.32 14.08
CA LEU A 116 4.05 12.10 12.84
C LEU A 116 4.41 13.55 13.20
N ASN A 117 5.71 13.78 13.30
CA ASN A 117 6.32 15.09 13.54
C ASN A 117 5.73 16.15 12.61
N LEU A 118 5.58 17.38 13.07
CA LEU A 118 5.11 18.54 12.29
C LEU A 118 5.80 18.65 10.92
N GLU A 119 7.08 18.27 10.83
CA GLU A 119 7.82 18.21 9.55
C GLU A 119 7.22 17.22 8.54
N LEU A 120 6.71 16.08 9.00
CA LEU A 120 6.07 15.11 8.13
C LEU A 120 4.71 15.58 7.60
N LYS A 121 3.98 16.38 8.37
CA LYS A 121 2.72 16.99 7.92
C LYS A 121 2.94 17.92 6.71
N HIS A 122 4.01 18.72 6.70
CA HIS A 122 4.32 19.59 5.58
C HIS A 122 4.69 18.82 4.30
N ARG A 123 5.27 17.64 4.44
CA ARG A 123 5.65 16.77 3.31
C ARG A 123 4.55 15.79 2.88
N LEU A 124 3.51 15.65 3.68
CA LEU A 124 2.43 14.71 3.40
C LEU A 124 1.78 14.92 2.01
N PRO A 125 1.49 16.16 1.54
CA PRO A 125 0.93 16.39 0.22
C PRO A 125 1.77 15.80 -0.91
N GLU A 126 3.11 15.85 -0.80
CA GLU A 126 4.05 15.34 -1.79
C GLU A 126 4.02 13.81 -1.91
N THR A 127 3.57 13.11 -0.84
CA THR A 127 3.47 11.65 -0.81
C THR A 127 2.24 11.14 -1.56
N PHE A 128 1.23 11.99 -1.76
CA PHE A 128 0.07 11.70 -2.59
C PHE A 128 0.41 12.00 -4.05
N VAL A 129 0.77 10.97 -4.80
CA VAL A 129 1.28 11.10 -6.18
C VAL A 129 0.34 11.92 -7.05
N GLU A 130 -0.97 11.72 -6.89
CA GLU A 130 -2.03 12.42 -7.62
C GLU A 130 -2.17 13.90 -7.25
N PHE A 131 -1.57 14.37 -6.15
CA PHE A 131 -1.58 15.78 -5.76
C PHE A 131 -0.45 16.58 -6.43
N ARG A 132 0.66 15.93 -6.75
CA ARG A 132 1.88 16.57 -7.26
C ARG A 132 1.66 17.57 -8.39
N PRO A 133 0.81 17.28 -9.42
CA PRO A 133 0.58 18.24 -10.50
C PRO A 133 -0.10 19.55 -10.05
N TYR A 134 -0.64 19.61 -8.84
CA TYR A 134 -1.46 20.73 -8.34
C TYR A 134 -0.84 21.49 -7.17
N LEU A 135 0.25 20.99 -6.56
CA LEU A 135 0.79 21.55 -5.31
C LEU A 135 1.22 23.01 -5.47
N ASP A 136 1.86 23.36 -6.59
CA ASP A 136 2.36 24.71 -6.86
C ASP A 136 1.30 25.66 -7.46
N GLN A 137 0.06 25.20 -7.63
CA GLN A 137 -1.02 25.95 -8.28
C GLN A 137 -2.01 26.54 -7.27
N CYS A 138 -1.80 26.34 -5.97
CA CYS A 138 -2.66 26.87 -4.94
C CYS A 138 -2.49 28.38 -4.77
N ARG A 139 -3.59 29.07 -4.42
CA ARG A 139 -3.57 30.51 -4.15
C ARG A 139 -2.63 30.91 -3.02
N PHE A 140 -2.47 30.04 -2.02
CA PHE A 140 -1.68 30.30 -0.82
C PHE A 140 -0.46 29.39 -0.75
N VAL A 141 0.68 29.96 -0.40
CA VAL A 141 1.88 29.22 -0.04
C VAL A 141 1.62 28.47 1.28
N GLY A 142 2.01 27.19 1.35
CA GLY A 142 1.78 26.36 2.55
C GLY A 142 0.32 25.94 2.71
N CYS A 143 -0.43 25.86 1.61
CA CYS A 143 -1.80 25.35 1.59
C CYS A 143 -1.86 23.93 2.20
N SER A 144 -2.77 23.70 3.14
CA SER A 144 -2.98 22.38 3.74
C SER A 144 -3.79 21.42 2.86
N HIS A 145 -4.37 21.92 1.76
CA HIS A 145 -5.23 21.18 0.84
C HIS A 145 -6.45 20.50 1.49
N THR A 146 -6.88 20.98 2.65
CA THR A 146 -8.01 20.41 3.40
C THR A 146 -9.32 21.15 3.14
N LYS A 147 -9.31 22.51 3.23
CA LYS A 147 -10.53 23.35 3.13
C LYS A 147 -10.30 24.75 2.55
N GLU A 148 -9.10 25.09 2.12
CA GLU A 148 -8.74 26.44 1.68
C GLU A 148 -9.42 26.79 0.37
N LYS A 149 -9.93 28.05 0.31
CA LYS A 149 -10.46 28.63 -0.93
C LYS A 149 -9.31 28.90 -1.92
N GLY A 150 -9.49 28.48 -3.18
CA GLY A 150 -8.46 28.59 -4.21
C GLY A 150 -7.35 27.53 -4.09
N CYS A 151 -7.65 26.40 -3.47
CA CYS A 151 -6.77 25.25 -3.44
C CYS A 151 -6.95 24.44 -4.74
N ALA A 152 -5.87 24.30 -5.52
CA ALA A 152 -5.89 23.57 -6.79
C ALA A 152 -6.17 22.07 -6.61
N VAL A 153 -5.71 21.48 -5.51
CA VAL A 153 -6.01 20.07 -5.17
C VAL A 153 -7.52 19.89 -4.95
N LEU A 154 -8.18 20.78 -4.19
CA LEU A 154 -9.63 20.71 -3.97
C LEU A 154 -10.43 20.94 -5.26
N GLU A 155 -9.95 21.79 -6.15
CA GLU A 155 -10.55 21.96 -7.48
C GLU A 155 -10.40 20.71 -8.33
N ALA A 156 -9.24 20.05 -8.29
CA ALA A 156 -9.01 18.78 -8.96
C ALA A 156 -9.93 17.65 -8.41
N VAL A 157 -10.17 17.63 -7.10
CA VAL A 157 -11.13 16.71 -6.47
C VAL A 157 -12.56 16.99 -6.97
N ARG A 158 -12.97 18.26 -7.02
CA ARG A 158 -14.30 18.65 -7.54
C ARG A 158 -14.48 18.30 -9.01
N ALA A 159 -13.41 18.43 -9.79
CA ALA A 159 -13.38 18.08 -11.21
C ALA A 159 -13.25 16.55 -11.46
N GLY A 160 -13.17 15.73 -10.42
CA GLY A 160 -13.03 14.27 -10.54
C GLY A 160 -11.65 13.78 -10.99
N LYS A 161 -10.65 14.67 -11.07
CA LYS A 161 -9.26 14.34 -11.42
C LYS A 161 -8.53 13.66 -10.28
N ILE A 162 -8.93 13.94 -9.06
CA ILE A 162 -8.47 13.26 -7.83
C ILE A 162 -9.70 12.60 -7.20
N GLN A 163 -9.56 11.34 -6.85
CA GLN A 163 -10.63 10.57 -6.23
C GLN A 163 -10.97 11.11 -4.83
N ARG A 164 -12.25 11.30 -4.54
CA ARG A 164 -12.72 11.84 -3.25
C ARG A 164 -12.26 11.01 -2.07
N SER A 165 -12.24 9.68 -2.21
CA SER A 165 -11.78 8.76 -1.16
C SER A 165 -10.28 8.93 -0.85
N ARG A 166 -9.46 9.21 -1.88
CA ARG A 166 -8.04 9.50 -1.72
C ARG A 166 -7.81 10.80 -0.95
N HIS A 167 -8.54 11.85 -1.34
CA HIS A 167 -8.49 13.12 -0.62
C HIS A 167 -8.99 12.97 0.83
N ALA A 168 -10.06 12.22 1.06
CA ALA A 168 -10.54 11.94 2.43
C ALA A 168 -9.49 11.19 3.28
N SER A 169 -8.75 10.26 2.68
CA SER A 169 -7.63 9.58 3.35
C SER A 169 -6.50 10.56 3.70
N TYR A 170 -6.18 11.48 2.78
CA TYR A 170 -5.20 12.55 3.02
C TYR A 170 -5.61 13.42 4.22
N VAL A 171 -6.85 13.92 4.22
CA VAL A 171 -7.36 14.77 5.32
C VAL A 171 -7.25 14.06 6.66
N ARG A 172 -7.64 12.78 6.71
CA ARG A 172 -7.55 11.96 7.93
C ARG A 172 -6.12 11.77 8.45
N LEU A 173 -5.14 11.71 7.56
CA LEU A 173 -3.73 11.61 7.94
C LEU A 173 -3.14 12.98 8.33
N TYR A 174 -3.71 14.06 7.80
CA TYR A 174 -3.26 15.42 8.07
C TYR A 174 -3.76 15.94 9.44
N GLU A 175 -4.98 15.61 9.83
CA GLU A 175 -5.60 15.98 11.12
C GLU A 175 -5.02 15.20 12.30
#